data_81b7e323c18a36529d75e2d12074bad7
#
_entry.id   81b7e323c18a36529d75e2d12074bad7
#
_cell.length_a   1.000
_cell.length_b   1.000
_cell.length_c   1.000
_cell.angle_alpha   90.00
_cell.angle_beta   90.00
_cell.angle_gamma   90.00
#
_symmetry.space_group_name_H-M   'P 1'
#
loop_
_entity.id
_entity.type
_entity.pdbx_description
1 polymer ?
#
loop_
_entity_poly.entity_id
_entity_poly.type
_entity_poly.pdbx_seq_one_letter_code
_entity_poly.pdbx_strand_id
1 'polypeptide(L)'
;MKSKFILKTFALLLGTSSLCAQQINDNNTPLHLMKPAYKLDYGLPAVQDVKATMDRVLGYIDEQTPAVLVDKQTGEEVKDLTKINKDTQLKQGGFRLTSYEWGVTYSAVLAAYEATGDKSYRDYVHKRHRLLADAVPYFKEVYSKYRKIDGNVRRVIDPHALDDAGAVCASMIKALLGDK
;
A
#
# COMPACT_ATOMS: atom_id res chain seq x y z
N MET A 1 -65.19 -71.11 13.99
CA MET A 1 -65.15 -69.81 13.30
C MET A 1 -63.84 -69.09 13.72
N LYS A 2 -62.84 -68.97 12.83
CA LYS A 2 -61.56 -68.32 13.13
C LYS A 2 -61.50 -67.01 12.38
N SER A 3 -61.56 -65.86 13.11
CA SER A 3 -61.38 -64.53 12.57
C SER A 3 -59.92 -64.26 12.36
N LYS A 4 -59.53 -63.87 11.11
CA LYS A 4 -58.18 -63.47 10.80
C LYS A 4 -58.12 -61.94 10.90
N PHE A 5 -57.36 -61.46 11.88
CA PHE A 5 -57.00 -60.06 11.99
C PHE A 5 -55.86 -59.75 10.98
N ILE A 6 -56.10 -58.86 10.03
CA ILE A 6 -55.10 -58.34 9.09
C ILE A 6 -54.57 -57.06 9.70
N LEU A 7 -53.30 -57.11 10.18
CA LEU A 7 -52.58 -56.00 10.67
C LEU A 7 -51.98 -55.26 9.46
N LYS A 8 -52.51 -54.08 9.10
CA LYS A 8 -51.92 -53.21 8.07
C LYS A 8 -50.85 -52.39 8.71
N THR A 9 -49.60 -52.74 8.44
CA THR A 9 -48.42 -51.92 8.79
C THR A 9 -48.32 -50.75 7.89
N PHE A 10 -48.56 -49.55 8.42
CA PHE A 10 -48.39 -48.27 7.73
C PHE A 10 -46.93 -47.87 7.87
N ALA A 11 -46.10 -48.06 6.83
CA ALA A 11 -44.72 -47.59 6.79
C ALA A 11 -44.72 -46.08 6.56
N LEU A 12 -44.42 -45.31 7.60
CA LEU A 12 -44.23 -43.86 7.55
C LEU A 12 -42.83 -43.60 6.96
N LEU A 13 -42.76 -43.23 5.66
CA LEU A 13 -41.56 -42.72 5.03
C LEU A 13 -41.29 -41.32 5.55
N LEU A 14 -40.43 -41.22 6.55
CA LEU A 14 -39.81 -39.95 6.96
C LEU A 14 -38.78 -39.56 5.88
N GLY A 15 -39.21 -38.73 4.96
CA GLY A 15 -38.32 -38.05 4.01
C GLY A 15 -37.44 -37.09 4.80
N THR A 16 -36.17 -37.45 5.01
CA THR A 16 -35.16 -36.55 5.51
C THR A 16 -34.81 -35.57 4.37
N SER A 17 -35.50 -34.45 4.33
CA SER A 17 -35.07 -33.29 3.53
C SER A 17 -33.76 -32.82 4.13
N SER A 18 -32.63 -33.20 3.53
CA SER A 18 -31.35 -32.58 3.79
C SER A 18 -31.47 -31.09 3.38
N LEU A 19 -31.74 -30.25 4.36
CA LEU A 19 -31.53 -28.80 4.20
C LEU A 19 -30.04 -28.61 3.93
N CYS A 20 -29.64 -28.60 2.67
CA CYS A 20 -28.35 -28.05 2.27
C CYS A 20 -28.34 -26.60 2.75
N ALA A 21 -27.77 -26.35 3.92
CA ALA A 21 -27.48 -25.01 4.36
C ALA A 21 -26.59 -24.38 3.29
N GLN A 22 -27.11 -23.38 2.58
CA GLN A 22 -26.36 -22.67 1.57
C GLN A 22 -25.14 -22.06 2.23
N GLN A 23 -23.96 -22.46 1.77
CA GLN A 23 -22.70 -21.93 2.32
C GLN A 23 -22.65 -20.43 2.07
N ILE A 24 -22.60 -19.65 3.16
CA ILE A 24 -22.48 -18.18 3.10
C ILE A 24 -21.09 -17.84 2.60
N ASN A 25 -21.01 -17.02 1.53
CA ASN A 25 -19.76 -16.53 0.96
C ASN A 25 -20.00 -15.13 0.32
N ASP A 26 -18.95 -14.53 -0.17
CA ASP A 26 -18.93 -13.18 -0.76
C ASP A 26 -19.75 -13.04 -2.04
N ASN A 27 -20.13 -14.14 -2.72
CA ASN A 27 -20.99 -14.12 -3.89
C ASN A 27 -22.48 -14.06 -3.55
N ASN A 28 -22.87 -14.50 -2.35
CA ASN A 28 -24.30 -14.62 -1.98
C ASN A 28 -24.68 -13.79 -0.75
N THR A 29 -23.72 -13.17 -0.07
CA THR A 29 -23.96 -12.40 1.15
C THR A 29 -23.06 -11.15 1.17
N PRO A 30 -23.63 -9.95 1.38
CA PRO A 30 -22.85 -8.73 1.57
C PRO A 30 -21.82 -8.88 2.68
N LEU A 31 -20.60 -8.40 2.48
CA LEU A 31 -19.47 -8.58 3.40
C LEU A 31 -19.77 -8.16 4.84
N HIS A 32 -20.52 -7.06 5.03
CA HIS A 32 -20.89 -6.56 6.35
C HIS A 32 -21.91 -7.45 7.11
N LEU A 33 -22.55 -8.40 6.43
CA LEU A 33 -23.45 -9.39 7.02
C LEU A 33 -22.80 -10.77 7.20
N MET A 34 -21.62 -10.97 6.66
CA MET A 34 -20.89 -12.22 6.82
C MET A 34 -20.39 -12.37 8.25
N LYS A 35 -20.65 -13.55 8.82
CA LYS A 35 -20.06 -13.92 10.10
C LYS A 35 -18.89 -14.86 9.83
N PRO A 36 -17.69 -14.59 10.39
CA PRO A 36 -16.56 -15.48 10.21
C PRO A 36 -16.87 -16.87 10.79
N ALA A 37 -16.34 -17.90 10.13
CA ALA A 37 -16.51 -19.30 10.55
C ALA A 37 -15.73 -19.64 11.86
N TYR A 38 -14.95 -18.73 12.37
CA TYR A 38 -14.17 -18.86 13.60
C TYR A 38 -14.50 -17.71 14.56
N LYS A 39 -14.31 -17.96 15.83
CA LYS A 39 -14.51 -16.95 16.87
C LYS A 39 -13.49 -15.83 16.68
N LEU A 40 -13.97 -14.62 16.44
CA LEU A 40 -13.14 -13.42 16.43
C LEU A 40 -13.05 -12.90 17.86
N ASP A 41 -11.91 -13.10 18.47
CA ASP A 41 -11.59 -12.49 19.77
C ASP A 41 -11.04 -11.06 19.58
N TYR A 42 -11.64 -10.30 18.65
CA TYR A 42 -11.26 -8.90 18.44
C TYR A 42 -12.08 -8.01 19.35
N GLY A 43 -11.45 -7.56 20.43
CA GLY A 43 -11.85 -6.33 21.11
C GLY A 43 -11.49 -5.11 20.26
N LEU A 44 -11.87 -3.92 20.70
CA LEU A 44 -11.32 -2.69 20.14
C LEU A 44 -9.81 -2.69 20.41
N PRO A 45 -8.96 -2.52 19.37
CA PRO A 45 -7.52 -2.47 19.59
C PRO A 45 -7.16 -1.26 20.47
N ALA A 46 -6.20 -1.43 21.37
CA ALA A 46 -5.68 -0.30 22.12
C ALA A 46 -4.94 0.64 21.16
N VAL A 47 -5.07 1.95 21.38
CA VAL A 47 -4.42 2.98 20.54
C VAL A 47 -2.91 2.76 20.47
N GLN A 48 -2.30 2.31 21.57
CA GLN A 48 -0.86 2.02 21.66
C GLN A 48 -0.46 0.88 20.75
N ASP A 49 -1.27 -0.17 20.64
CA ASP A 49 -0.99 -1.33 19.78
C ASP A 49 -1.10 -0.97 18.29
N VAL A 50 -2.09 -0.11 17.97
CA VAL A 50 -2.23 0.45 16.61
C VAL A 50 -0.98 1.27 16.26
N LYS A 51 -0.57 2.20 17.16
CA LYS A 51 0.61 3.02 16.93
C LYS A 51 1.88 2.17 16.80
N ALA A 52 2.09 1.19 17.68
CA ALA A 52 3.25 0.30 17.59
C ALA A 52 3.31 -0.47 16.27
N THR A 53 2.14 -0.86 15.73
CA THR A 53 2.06 -1.49 14.40
C THR A 53 2.42 -0.50 13.29
N MET A 54 1.91 0.73 13.36
CA MET A 54 2.24 1.79 12.40
C MET A 54 3.74 2.13 12.43
N ASP A 55 4.35 2.23 13.61
CA ASP A 55 5.79 2.50 13.78
C ASP A 55 6.64 1.40 13.16
N ARG A 56 6.26 0.13 13.36
CA ARG A 56 6.92 -1.02 12.73
C ARG A 56 6.83 -0.98 11.21
N VAL A 57 5.65 -0.63 10.67
CA VAL A 57 5.47 -0.46 9.23
C VAL A 57 6.32 0.69 8.71
N LEU A 58 6.35 1.84 9.41
CA LEU A 58 7.19 2.98 9.03
C LEU A 58 8.66 2.58 8.97
N GLY A 59 9.19 1.90 10.00
CA GLY A 59 10.57 1.42 10.02
C GLY A 59 10.88 0.52 8.82
N TYR A 60 10.00 -0.43 8.52
CA TYR A 60 10.15 -1.30 7.37
C TYR A 60 10.18 -0.55 6.03
N ILE A 61 9.22 0.35 5.79
CA ILE A 61 9.19 1.09 4.52
C ILE A 61 10.35 2.09 4.42
N ASP A 62 10.88 2.62 5.54
CA ASP A 62 12.07 3.49 5.52
C ASP A 62 13.31 2.74 5.05
N GLU A 63 13.53 1.52 5.54
CA GLU A 63 14.62 0.65 5.09
C GLU A 63 14.47 0.26 3.61
N GLN A 64 13.24 -0.04 3.18
CA GLN A 64 12.95 -0.52 1.82
C GLN A 64 12.88 0.58 0.77
N THR A 65 12.96 1.85 1.16
CA THR A 65 12.89 3.00 0.23
C THR A 65 13.99 4.02 0.51
N PRO A 66 15.26 3.68 0.26
CA PRO A 66 16.37 4.58 0.53
C PRO A 66 16.27 5.86 -0.31
N ALA A 67 16.27 7.02 0.37
CA ALA A 67 16.27 8.33 -0.27
C ALA A 67 17.71 8.77 -0.58
N VAL A 68 18.33 8.11 -1.56
CA VAL A 68 19.74 8.30 -1.93
C VAL A 68 19.89 8.19 -3.44
N LEU A 69 20.72 9.05 -4.02
CA LEU A 69 21.19 8.92 -5.41
C LEU A 69 22.50 8.16 -5.44
N VAL A 70 22.66 7.28 -6.41
CA VAL A 70 23.89 6.51 -6.62
C VAL A 70 24.27 6.50 -8.09
N ASP A 71 25.55 6.36 -8.35
CA ASP A 71 26.07 6.02 -9.67
C ASP A 71 25.77 4.54 -9.97
N LYS A 72 25.17 4.26 -11.11
CA LYS A 72 24.75 2.91 -11.51
C LYS A 72 25.90 1.96 -11.74
N GLN A 73 27.08 2.46 -12.12
CA GLN A 73 28.25 1.65 -12.46
C GLN A 73 29.06 1.30 -11.21
N THR A 74 29.26 2.29 -10.31
CA THR A 74 30.11 2.12 -9.13
C THR A 74 29.31 1.80 -7.86
N GLY A 75 28.02 2.15 -7.82
CA GLY A 75 27.18 2.07 -6.61
C GLY A 75 27.47 3.17 -5.59
N GLU A 76 28.42 4.07 -5.88
CA GLU A 76 28.78 5.17 -4.98
C GLU A 76 27.67 6.22 -4.88
N GLU A 77 27.52 6.81 -3.70
CA GLU A 77 26.52 7.84 -3.44
C GLU A 77 26.87 9.15 -4.14
N VAL A 78 25.91 9.72 -4.88
CA VAL A 78 25.99 11.02 -5.53
C VAL A 78 25.40 12.09 -4.62
N LYS A 79 26.21 12.70 -3.77
CA LYS A 79 25.79 13.77 -2.84
C LYS A 79 25.70 15.13 -3.50
N ASP A 80 26.58 15.40 -4.44
CA ASP A 80 26.63 16.66 -5.19
C ASP A 80 25.73 16.56 -6.41
N LEU A 81 24.56 17.23 -6.36
CA LEU A 81 23.56 17.16 -7.42
C LEU A 81 24.05 17.72 -8.76
N THR A 82 25.08 18.57 -8.75
CA THR A 82 25.69 19.10 -10.00
C THR A 82 26.42 18.00 -10.79
N LYS A 83 26.72 16.87 -10.15
CA LYS A 83 27.36 15.69 -10.76
C LYS A 83 26.38 14.67 -11.30
N ILE A 84 25.07 14.93 -11.22
CA ILE A 84 24.07 14.08 -11.81
C ILE A 84 24.32 13.93 -13.30
N ASN A 85 24.34 12.69 -13.78
CA ASN A 85 24.60 12.32 -15.16
C ASN A 85 23.65 11.18 -15.60
N LYS A 86 23.82 10.67 -16.83
CA LYS A 86 22.97 9.62 -17.42
C LYS A 86 23.02 8.28 -16.67
N ASP A 87 24.04 8.04 -15.87
CA ASP A 87 24.24 6.83 -15.06
C ASP A 87 23.86 7.04 -13.59
N THR A 88 23.42 8.23 -13.20
CA THR A 88 22.86 8.49 -11.87
C THR A 88 21.44 7.95 -11.76
N GLN A 89 21.15 7.28 -10.65
CA GLN A 89 19.82 6.69 -10.37
C GLN A 89 19.46 6.82 -8.88
N LEU A 90 18.18 6.70 -8.57
CA LEU A 90 17.74 6.45 -7.20
C LEU A 90 18.27 5.09 -6.75
N LYS A 91 18.80 5.02 -5.53
CA LYS A 91 19.23 3.75 -4.95
C LYS A 91 18.06 2.78 -4.91
N GLN A 92 18.24 1.61 -5.48
CA GLN A 92 17.20 0.59 -5.53
C GLN A 92 16.98 -0.01 -4.13
N GLY A 93 15.74 -0.06 -3.71
CA GLY A 93 15.26 -0.75 -2.52
C GLY A 93 14.19 -1.77 -2.88
N GLY A 94 13.41 -2.20 -1.91
CA GLY A 94 12.28 -3.10 -2.12
C GLY A 94 11.11 -2.47 -2.87
N PHE A 95 11.00 -1.13 -2.81
CA PHE A 95 9.89 -0.39 -3.43
C PHE A 95 10.38 0.81 -4.24
N ARG A 96 9.51 1.27 -5.16
CA ARG A 96 9.77 2.43 -6.01
C ARG A 96 9.31 3.72 -5.33
N LEU A 97 10.12 4.77 -5.35
CA LEU A 97 9.79 6.05 -4.71
C LEU A 97 8.76 6.89 -5.48
N THR A 98 8.47 6.58 -6.73
CA THR A 98 7.70 7.43 -7.65
C THR A 98 6.57 6.69 -8.36
N SER A 99 6.14 5.55 -7.83
CA SER A 99 4.97 4.84 -8.33
C SER A 99 3.67 5.37 -7.71
N TYR A 100 2.54 5.05 -8.35
CA TYR A 100 1.20 5.30 -7.81
C TYR A 100 1.06 4.84 -6.36
N GLU A 101 1.43 3.59 -6.10
CA GLU A 101 1.33 2.99 -4.76
C GLU A 101 2.13 3.80 -3.73
N TRP A 102 3.28 4.33 -4.15
CA TRP A 102 4.11 5.12 -3.24
C TRP A 102 3.55 6.52 -3.01
N GLY A 103 2.95 7.14 -4.02
CA GLY A 103 2.21 8.40 -3.85
C GLY A 103 1.06 8.27 -2.84
N VAL A 104 0.30 7.16 -2.91
CA VAL A 104 -0.74 6.83 -1.91
C VAL A 104 -0.14 6.56 -0.54
N THR A 105 0.98 5.81 -0.47
CA THR A 105 1.69 5.53 0.78
C THR A 105 2.17 6.80 1.46
N TYR A 106 2.76 7.76 0.73
CA TYR A 106 3.15 9.06 1.29
C TYR A 106 1.95 9.80 1.89
N SER A 107 0.82 9.81 1.19
CA SER A 107 -0.40 10.45 1.68
C SER A 107 -0.93 9.79 2.95
N ALA A 108 -0.86 8.46 3.04
CA ALA A 108 -1.25 7.70 4.23
C ALA A 108 -0.30 7.96 5.41
N VAL A 109 1.02 8.04 5.16
CA VAL A 109 2.02 8.36 6.20
C VAL A 109 1.85 9.79 6.73
N LEU A 110 1.52 10.76 5.85
CA LEU A 110 1.16 12.11 6.30
C LEU A 110 -0.11 12.13 7.14
N ALA A 111 -1.12 11.31 6.80
CA ALA A 111 -2.32 11.17 7.64
C ALA A 111 -1.99 10.56 9.01
N ALA A 112 -1.02 9.64 9.07
CA ALA A 112 -0.52 9.11 10.34
C ALA A 112 0.13 10.21 11.20
N TYR A 113 0.91 11.12 10.59
CA TYR A 113 1.41 12.30 11.28
C TYR A 113 0.28 13.19 11.80
N GLU A 114 -0.71 13.51 10.97
CA GLU A 114 -1.88 14.32 11.35
C GLU A 114 -2.64 13.72 12.54
N ALA A 115 -2.77 12.38 12.57
CA ALA A 115 -3.49 11.67 13.63
C ALA A 115 -2.70 11.52 14.93
N THR A 116 -1.37 11.41 14.86
CA THR A 116 -0.51 11.07 16.01
C THR A 116 0.33 12.23 16.53
N GLY A 117 0.59 13.25 15.71
CA GLY A 117 1.57 14.32 15.97
C GLY A 117 3.03 13.86 15.93
N ASP A 118 3.30 12.57 15.61
CA ASP A 118 4.65 12.02 15.59
C ASP A 118 5.37 12.42 14.31
N LYS A 119 6.37 13.27 14.47
CA LYS A 119 7.13 13.87 13.37
C LYS A 119 7.88 12.85 12.50
N SER A 120 8.18 11.65 13.02
CA SER A 120 8.88 10.62 12.27
C SER A 120 8.16 10.24 10.97
N TYR A 121 6.82 10.22 10.98
CA TYR A 121 6.00 9.99 9.78
C TYR A 121 6.18 11.09 8.74
N ARG A 122 6.09 12.37 9.17
CA ARG A 122 6.30 13.51 8.29
C ARG A 122 7.72 13.54 7.72
N ASP A 123 8.72 13.35 8.57
CA ASP A 123 10.13 13.41 8.20
C ASP A 123 10.50 12.31 7.19
N TYR A 124 9.89 11.12 7.29
CA TYR A 124 9.98 10.07 6.28
C TYR A 124 9.57 10.57 4.89
N VAL A 125 8.41 11.21 4.78
CA VAL A 125 7.89 11.71 3.50
C VAL A 125 8.72 12.88 2.99
N HIS A 126 9.02 13.85 3.85
CA HIS A 126 9.77 15.05 3.48
C HIS A 126 11.17 14.73 2.96
N LYS A 127 11.86 13.76 3.56
CA LYS A 127 13.18 13.33 3.10
C LYS A 127 13.14 12.88 1.64
N ARG A 128 12.13 12.14 1.24
CA ARG A 128 11.97 11.60 -0.12
C ARG A 128 11.48 12.63 -1.12
N HIS A 129 10.50 13.42 -0.73
CA HIS A 129 9.98 14.50 -1.57
C HIS A 129 11.04 15.57 -1.83
N ARG A 130 11.83 15.93 -0.81
CA ARG A 130 12.92 16.91 -0.95
C ARG A 130 14.00 16.37 -1.88
N LEU A 131 14.45 15.12 -1.71
CA LEU A 131 15.40 14.52 -2.64
C LEU A 131 14.92 14.61 -4.10
N LEU A 132 13.65 14.26 -4.35
CA LEU A 132 13.09 14.32 -5.70
C LEU A 132 13.01 15.77 -6.20
N ALA A 133 12.51 16.71 -5.39
CA ALA A 133 12.39 18.11 -5.76
C ALA A 133 13.75 18.75 -6.10
N ASP A 134 14.76 18.48 -5.28
CA ASP A 134 16.10 19.03 -5.45
C ASP A 134 16.84 18.41 -6.64
N ALA A 135 16.62 17.12 -6.93
CA ALA A 135 17.31 16.42 -8.02
C ALA A 135 16.66 16.62 -9.41
N VAL A 136 15.35 16.85 -9.48
CA VAL A 136 14.58 16.96 -10.73
C VAL A 136 15.15 18.00 -11.69
N PRO A 137 15.56 19.22 -11.31
CA PRO A 137 16.15 20.19 -12.23
C PRO A 137 17.36 19.63 -12.99
N TYR A 138 18.28 18.98 -12.29
CA TYR A 138 19.49 18.38 -12.87
C TYR A 138 19.17 17.20 -13.79
N PHE A 139 18.26 16.33 -13.38
CA PHE A 139 17.81 15.24 -14.25
C PHE A 139 17.09 15.74 -15.50
N LYS A 140 16.37 16.87 -15.46
CA LYS A 140 15.77 17.48 -16.65
C LYS A 140 16.83 17.91 -17.67
N GLU A 141 17.95 18.47 -17.23
CA GLU A 141 19.07 18.82 -18.11
C GLU A 141 19.67 17.57 -18.76
N VAL A 142 19.94 16.52 -17.96
CA VAL A 142 20.44 15.25 -18.49
C VAL A 142 19.44 14.61 -19.47
N TYR A 143 18.14 14.63 -19.14
CA TYR A 143 17.10 14.09 -20.01
C TYR A 143 16.96 14.86 -21.32
N SER A 144 17.06 16.17 -21.29
CA SER A 144 17.00 16.98 -22.50
C SER A 144 18.12 16.62 -23.47
N LYS A 145 19.33 16.35 -22.94
CA LYS A 145 20.54 16.06 -23.72
C LYS A 145 20.60 14.59 -24.21
N TYR A 146 20.28 13.65 -23.37
CA TYR A 146 20.52 12.21 -23.64
C TYR A 146 19.25 11.41 -23.88
N ARG A 147 18.07 11.96 -23.57
CA ARG A 147 16.76 11.26 -23.61
C ARG A 147 16.73 9.96 -22.78
N LYS A 148 17.66 9.84 -21.83
CA LYS A 148 17.84 8.67 -20.98
C LYS A 148 18.23 9.11 -19.58
N ILE A 149 17.42 8.69 -18.61
CA ILE A 149 17.65 8.85 -17.16
C ILE A 149 17.05 7.66 -16.41
N ASP A 150 17.22 7.63 -15.09
CA ASP A 150 16.55 6.67 -14.21
C ASP A 150 15.02 6.64 -14.46
N GLY A 151 14.46 5.43 -14.59
CA GLY A 151 13.05 5.24 -14.85
C GLY A 151 12.13 5.77 -13.74
N ASN A 152 12.56 5.75 -12.48
CA ASN A 152 11.80 6.32 -11.38
C ASN A 152 11.74 7.85 -11.48
N VAL A 153 12.87 8.51 -11.73
CA VAL A 153 12.91 9.96 -11.90
C VAL A 153 12.18 10.40 -13.17
N ARG A 154 12.27 9.59 -14.25
CA ARG A 154 11.55 9.87 -15.50
C ARG A 154 10.03 9.94 -15.29
N ARG A 155 9.46 9.13 -14.42
CA ARG A 155 8.01 9.16 -14.10
C ARG A 155 7.55 10.52 -13.56
N VAL A 156 8.45 11.27 -12.92
CA VAL A 156 8.16 12.62 -12.42
C VAL A 156 8.35 13.67 -13.51
N ILE A 157 9.36 13.50 -14.38
CA ILE A 157 9.75 14.51 -15.39
C ILE A 157 8.93 14.40 -16.67
N ASP A 158 8.71 13.17 -17.13
CA ASP A 158 8.02 12.82 -18.38
C ASP A 158 7.09 11.61 -18.11
N PRO A 159 5.97 11.84 -17.39
CA PRO A 159 5.07 10.78 -16.98
C PRO A 159 4.32 10.20 -18.18
N HIS A 160 4.30 8.86 -18.28
CA HIS A 160 3.47 8.15 -19.25
C HIS A 160 2.11 7.72 -18.67
N ALA A 161 2.03 7.59 -17.35
CA ALA A 161 0.83 7.25 -16.62
C ALA A 161 0.43 8.42 -15.73
N LEU A 162 -0.81 8.87 -15.86
CA LEU A 162 -1.33 10.01 -15.10
C LEU A 162 -1.45 9.70 -13.61
N ASP A 163 -1.75 8.47 -13.26
CA ASP A 163 -1.88 8.01 -11.89
C ASP A 163 -0.55 8.03 -11.13
N ASP A 164 0.56 7.55 -11.73
CA ASP A 164 1.90 7.60 -11.13
C ASP A 164 2.29 9.05 -10.76
N ALA A 165 2.20 9.96 -11.71
CA ALA A 165 2.54 11.37 -11.49
C ALA A 165 1.54 12.05 -10.55
N GLY A 166 0.24 11.82 -10.75
CA GLY A 166 -0.83 12.44 -9.97
C GLY A 166 -0.76 12.07 -8.50
N ALA A 167 -0.54 10.79 -8.15
CA ALA A 167 -0.45 10.35 -6.77
C ALA A 167 0.77 10.95 -6.04
N VAL A 168 1.93 10.98 -6.69
CA VAL A 168 3.14 11.59 -6.11
C VAL A 168 2.98 13.10 -5.97
N CYS A 169 2.46 13.81 -6.99
CA CYS A 169 2.20 15.25 -6.90
C CYS A 169 1.18 15.59 -5.80
N ALA A 170 0.09 14.83 -5.68
CA ALA A 170 -0.90 15.04 -4.64
C ALA A 170 -0.29 14.92 -3.24
N SER A 171 0.58 13.92 -3.02
CA SER A 171 1.28 13.77 -1.75
C SER A 171 2.28 14.89 -1.47
N MET A 172 2.94 15.44 -2.49
CA MET A 172 3.83 16.62 -2.36
C MET A 172 3.03 17.87 -1.98
N ILE A 173 1.87 18.09 -2.60
CA ILE A 173 0.98 19.21 -2.26
C ILE A 173 0.49 19.06 -0.82
N LYS A 174 0.06 17.85 -0.42
CA LYS A 174 -0.38 17.59 0.96
C LYS A 174 0.74 17.87 1.96
N ALA A 175 1.97 17.45 1.70
CA ALA A 175 3.12 17.71 2.56
C ALA A 175 3.37 19.22 2.72
N LEU A 176 3.32 19.98 1.62
CA LEU A 176 3.54 21.44 1.62
C LEU A 176 2.43 22.19 2.39
N LEU A 177 1.19 21.74 2.31
CA LEU A 177 0.07 22.38 3.01
C LEU A 177 0.07 22.06 4.51
N GLY A 178 0.55 20.89 4.90
CA GLY A 178 0.65 20.46 6.30
C GLY A 178 1.77 21.15 7.09
N ASP A 179 2.68 21.87 6.43
CA ASP A 179 3.76 22.65 7.05
C ASP A 179 3.35 24.10 7.42
N LYS A 180 2.11 24.49 7.14
CA LYS A 180 1.54 25.82 7.49
C LYS A 180 0.75 25.77 8.77
#